data_298b3405f291141648285619048c66d9
#
_entry.id   298b3405f291141648285619048c66d9
#
_cell.length_a   1.000
_cell.length_b   1.000
_cell.length_c   1.000
_cell.angle_alpha   90.00
_cell.angle_beta   90.00
_cell.angle_gamma   90.00
#
_symmetry.space_group_name_H-M   'P 1'
#
loop_
_entity.id
_entity.type
_entity.pdbx_description
1 polymer ?
#
loop_
_entity_poly.entity_id
_entity_poly.type
_entity_poly.pdbx_seq_one_letter_code
_entity_poly.pdbx_strand_id
1 'polypeptide(L)'
;SKRAALPPHLPRIEIHHEPQSTQCPCGCALQRMGEEVSEKLDYTPGSFRVERHIRGKWVCTHCQTLVQAPVPAQVIDKGIPTAGLLAQVLVAKYADHLPLYRQEAIFAREGVEIARSTQAQWVGQCGVQLQPLVDALREALLCCAVLHADETPVAMLDPGKGKTHKAYLWAYGS
;
A
#
# COMPACT_ATOMS: atom_id res chain seq x y z
N SER A 1 -10.53 3.33 16.01
CA SER A 1 -11.72 3.06 15.19
C SER A 1 -11.61 1.67 14.59
N LYS A 2 -12.67 0.86 14.69
CA LYS A 2 -12.70 -0.46 14.02
C LYS A 2 -12.73 -0.23 12.51
N ARG A 3 -11.84 -0.92 11.77
CA ARG A 3 -11.89 -0.93 10.30
C ARG A 3 -13.25 -1.45 9.84
N ALA A 4 -13.84 -0.79 8.85
CA ALA A 4 -15.00 -1.34 8.15
C ALA A 4 -14.59 -2.64 7.44
N ALA A 5 -15.51 -3.61 7.42
CA ALA A 5 -15.29 -4.84 6.65
C ALA A 5 -15.22 -4.53 5.15
N LEU A 6 -14.36 -5.25 4.44
CA LEU A 6 -14.29 -5.13 2.98
C LEU A 6 -15.58 -5.67 2.33
N PRO A 7 -16.01 -5.12 1.17
CA PRO A 7 -17.27 -5.49 0.54
C PRO A 7 -17.38 -7.00 0.29
N PRO A 8 -18.47 -7.67 0.71
CA PRO A 8 -18.56 -9.13 0.63
C PRO A 8 -18.72 -9.67 -0.79
N HIS A 9 -19.17 -8.83 -1.73
CA HIS A 9 -19.38 -9.23 -3.13
C HIS A 9 -18.10 -9.32 -3.95
N LEU A 10 -16.96 -8.77 -3.46
CA LEU A 10 -15.69 -8.85 -4.16
C LEU A 10 -15.11 -10.27 -4.08
N PRO A 11 -14.50 -10.78 -5.16
CA PRO A 11 -13.82 -12.07 -5.13
C PRO A 11 -12.67 -12.07 -4.13
N ARG A 12 -12.52 -13.19 -3.39
CA ARG A 12 -11.42 -13.38 -2.44
C ARG A 12 -10.45 -14.40 -2.99
N ILE A 13 -9.18 -14.04 -2.98
CA ILE A 13 -8.07 -14.94 -3.27
C ILE A 13 -7.42 -15.27 -1.92
N GLU A 14 -7.41 -16.54 -1.55
CA GLU A 14 -6.77 -17.00 -0.33
C GLU A 14 -5.29 -17.22 -0.55
N ILE A 15 -4.48 -16.57 0.28
CA ILE A 15 -3.01 -16.69 0.28
C ILE A 15 -2.62 -17.26 1.64
N HIS A 16 -2.21 -18.52 1.63
CA HIS A 16 -1.80 -19.22 2.85
C HIS A 16 -0.31 -19.00 3.12
N HIS A 17 0.00 -18.56 4.33
CA HIS A 17 1.36 -18.40 4.82
C HIS A 17 1.59 -19.45 5.91
N GLU A 18 2.38 -20.47 5.58
CA GLU A 18 2.72 -21.54 6.50
C GLU A 18 4.18 -21.39 6.95
N PRO A 19 4.56 -21.91 8.13
CA PRO A 19 5.94 -21.93 8.57
C PRO A 19 6.79 -22.81 7.66
N GLN A 20 8.08 -22.49 7.52
CA GLN A 20 9.01 -23.26 6.68
C GLN A 20 9.16 -24.72 7.12
N SER A 21 8.88 -25.02 8.38
CA SER A 21 8.92 -26.37 8.92
C SER A 21 7.75 -26.58 9.88
N THR A 22 7.14 -27.76 9.81
CA THR A 22 6.13 -28.23 10.75
C THR A 22 6.76 -29.11 11.86
N GLN A 23 8.11 -29.14 11.96
CA GLN A 23 8.83 -29.81 13.05
C GLN A 23 9.28 -28.76 14.09
N CYS A 24 9.04 -29.08 15.36
CA CYS A 24 9.56 -28.34 16.50
C CYS A 24 11.08 -28.65 16.67
N PRO A 25 11.88 -27.71 17.18
CA PRO A 25 13.27 -27.97 17.55
C PRO A 25 13.47 -29.15 18.52
N CYS A 26 12.44 -29.53 19.25
CA CYS A 26 12.46 -30.75 20.10
C CYS A 26 12.23 -32.07 19.33
N GLY A 27 12.10 -32.04 17.98
CA GLY A 27 11.86 -33.19 17.11
C GLY A 27 10.41 -33.65 16.97
N CYS A 28 9.46 -33.05 17.68
CA CYS A 28 8.05 -33.41 17.61
C CYS A 28 7.33 -32.66 16.45
N ALA A 29 6.27 -33.25 15.89
CA ALA A 29 5.41 -32.58 14.93
C ALA A 29 4.60 -31.45 15.59
N LEU A 30 4.48 -30.33 14.91
CA LEU A 30 3.62 -29.23 15.31
C LEU A 30 2.16 -29.54 14.96
N GLN A 31 1.24 -29.16 15.83
CA GLN A 31 -0.19 -29.21 15.54
C GLN A 31 -0.73 -27.81 15.26
N ARG A 32 -1.59 -27.72 14.24
CA ARG A 32 -2.26 -26.45 13.91
C ARG A 32 -3.31 -26.17 15.00
N MET A 33 -3.16 -25.06 15.72
CA MET A 33 -4.10 -24.68 16.78
C MET A 33 -5.05 -23.55 16.38
N GLY A 34 -4.89 -23.00 15.19
CA GLY A 34 -5.73 -21.93 14.68
C GLY A 34 -5.08 -21.19 13.52
N GLU A 35 -5.71 -20.11 13.14
CA GLU A 35 -5.22 -19.24 12.07
C GLU A 35 -5.49 -17.78 12.39
N GLU A 36 -4.70 -16.89 11.86
CA GLU A 36 -4.93 -15.46 11.83
C GLU A 36 -5.23 -15.08 10.41
N VAL A 37 -6.38 -14.43 10.19
CA VAL A 37 -6.82 -14.00 8.87
C VAL A 37 -6.78 -12.49 8.78
N SER A 38 -6.14 -11.98 7.73
CA SER A 38 -6.18 -10.56 7.39
C SER A 38 -6.57 -10.40 5.93
N GLU A 39 -7.34 -9.37 5.63
CA GLU A 39 -7.79 -9.08 4.28
C GLU A 39 -7.11 -7.81 3.75
N LYS A 40 -6.68 -7.85 2.49
CA LYS A 40 -6.12 -6.74 1.73
C LYS A 40 -6.96 -6.49 0.51
N LEU A 41 -7.15 -5.21 0.17
CA LEU A 41 -7.80 -4.83 -1.06
C LEU A 41 -6.74 -4.67 -2.15
N ASP A 42 -6.89 -5.46 -3.20
CA ASP A 42 -6.06 -5.36 -4.41
C ASP A 42 -6.86 -4.77 -5.56
N TYR A 43 -6.19 -4.11 -6.48
CA TYR A 43 -6.76 -3.51 -7.67
C TYR A 43 -5.98 -3.91 -8.92
N THR A 44 -6.66 -4.57 -9.82
CA THR A 44 -6.22 -4.73 -11.20
C THR A 44 -7.02 -3.73 -12.05
N PRO A 45 -6.43 -2.97 -12.98
CA PRO A 45 -7.18 -1.97 -13.75
C PRO A 45 -8.52 -2.50 -14.24
N GLY A 46 -9.62 -1.86 -13.81
CA GLY A 46 -11.00 -2.25 -14.10
C GLY A 46 -11.63 -3.30 -13.18
N SER A 47 -10.93 -3.80 -12.13
CA SER A 47 -11.55 -4.71 -11.16
C SER A 47 -10.89 -4.66 -9.78
N PHE A 48 -11.71 -4.71 -8.74
CA PHE A 48 -11.25 -4.91 -7.37
C PHE A 48 -11.30 -6.38 -6.99
N ARG A 49 -10.30 -6.82 -6.22
CA ARG A 49 -10.28 -8.11 -5.54
C ARG A 49 -9.78 -7.96 -4.11
N VAL A 50 -10.14 -8.89 -3.25
CA VAL A 50 -9.65 -8.94 -1.88
C VAL A 50 -8.65 -10.08 -1.75
N GLU A 51 -7.41 -9.76 -1.36
CA GLU A 51 -6.44 -10.76 -0.95
C GLU A 51 -6.65 -11.08 0.53
N ARG A 52 -6.98 -12.33 0.81
CA ARG A 52 -7.20 -12.82 2.16
C ARG A 52 -5.97 -13.58 2.62
N HIS A 53 -5.15 -12.93 3.43
CA HIS A 53 -3.94 -13.54 3.97
C HIS A 53 -4.26 -14.38 5.20
N ILE A 54 -3.99 -15.68 5.12
CA ILE A 54 -4.27 -16.65 6.18
C ILE A 54 -2.94 -17.17 6.73
N ARG A 55 -2.71 -16.97 8.01
CA ARG A 55 -1.51 -17.41 8.72
C ARG A 55 -1.88 -18.46 9.76
N GLY A 56 -1.56 -19.73 9.50
CA GLY A 56 -1.79 -20.82 10.43
C GLY A 56 -0.98 -20.63 11.72
N LYS A 57 -1.59 -20.95 12.85
CA LYS A 57 -0.91 -21.03 14.16
C LYS A 57 -0.65 -22.49 14.48
N TRP A 58 0.60 -22.83 14.71
CA TRP A 58 1.06 -24.18 14.96
C TRP A 58 1.64 -24.29 16.37
N VAL A 59 1.30 -25.32 17.07
CA VAL A 59 1.80 -25.58 18.43
C VAL A 59 2.42 -26.95 18.54
N CYS A 60 3.56 -27.04 19.25
CA CYS A 60 4.11 -28.32 19.66
C CYS A 60 3.40 -28.78 20.92
N THR A 61 2.78 -29.96 20.86
CA THR A 61 2.07 -30.55 22.02
C THR A 61 3.00 -30.96 23.15
N HIS A 62 4.28 -31.18 22.85
CA HIS A 62 5.28 -31.60 23.85
C HIS A 62 5.90 -30.39 24.58
N CYS A 63 6.45 -29.42 23.86
CA CYS A 63 7.13 -28.26 24.46
C CYS A 63 6.32 -26.96 24.43
N GLN A 64 5.08 -27.00 23.91
CA GLN A 64 4.15 -25.86 23.80
C GLN A 64 4.71 -24.65 23.02
N THR A 65 5.78 -24.85 22.24
CA THR A 65 6.30 -23.81 21.37
C THR A 65 5.28 -23.46 20.29
N LEU A 66 4.95 -22.17 20.17
CA LEU A 66 4.08 -21.61 19.13
C LEU A 66 4.93 -21.19 17.93
N VAL A 67 4.52 -21.61 16.73
CA VAL A 67 5.13 -21.22 15.46
C VAL A 67 4.06 -20.67 14.54
N GLN A 68 4.35 -19.53 13.95
CA GLN A 68 3.48 -18.88 12.96
C GLN A 68 4.35 -18.21 11.88
N ALA A 69 3.92 -18.24 10.61
CA ALA A 69 4.62 -17.55 9.55
C ALA A 69 4.71 -16.03 9.85
N PRO A 70 5.82 -15.36 9.51
CA PRO A 70 5.94 -13.92 9.69
C PRO A 70 4.89 -13.17 8.87
N VAL A 71 4.57 -11.96 9.28
CA VAL A 71 3.72 -11.06 8.46
C VAL A 71 4.53 -10.70 7.21
N PRO A 72 3.97 -10.87 5.99
CA PRO A 72 4.64 -10.41 4.77
C PRO A 72 4.94 -8.90 4.83
N ALA A 73 6.05 -8.49 4.24
CA ALA A 73 6.39 -7.08 4.12
C ALA A 73 5.29 -6.32 3.38
N GLN A 74 4.94 -5.14 3.87
CA GLN A 74 3.87 -4.30 3.33
C GLN A 74 4.42 -2.90 3.08
N VAL A 75 3.98 -2.25 2.01
CA VAL A 75 4.35 -0.85 1.71
C VAL A 75 3.84 0.08 2.82
N ILE A 76 2.61 -0.18 3.28
CA ILE A 76 2.00 0.54 4.40
C ILE A 76 1.73 -0.48 5.50
N ASP A 77 2.41 -0.32 6.63
CA ASP A 77 2.27 -1.23 7.77
C ASP A 77 0.82 -1.27 8.26
N LYS A 78 0.27 -2.49 8.41
CA LYS A 78 -1.13 -2.72 8.77
C LYS A 78 -2.13 -2.03 7.83
N GLY A 79 -1.71 -1.63 6.65
CA GLY A 79 -2.55 -1.01 5.61
C GLY A 79 -3.53 -2.00 4.98
N ILE A 80 -4.61 -1.47 4.38
CA ILE A 80 -5.57 -2.26 3.59
C ILE A 80 -5.06 -2.47 2.15
N PRO A 81 -4.40 -1.47 1.50
CA PRO A 81 -4.06 -1.59 0.09
C PRO A 81 -2.91 -2.56 -0.14
N THR A 82 -2.99 -3.28 -1.24
CA THR A 82 -1.84 -3.98 -1.81
C THR A 82 -0.91 -2.98 -2.51
N ALA A 83 0.30 -3.40 -2.85
CA ALA A 83 1.22 -2.59 -3.67
C ALA A 83 0.58 -2.23 -5.03
N GLY A 84 -0.23 -3.13 -5.62
CA GLY A 84 -0.93 -2.90 -6.88
C GLY A 84 -1.94 -1.76 -6.78
N LEU A 85 -2.76 -1.72 -5.73
CA LEU A 85 -3.71 -0.62 -5.52
C LEU A 85 -2.98 0.71 -5.27
N LEU A 86 -1.90 0.70 -4.51
CA LEU A 86 -1.09 1.91 -4.28
C LEU A 86 -0.47 2.43 -5.58
N ALA A 87 0.09 1.54 -6.40
CA ALA A 87 0.64 1.89 -7.71
C ALA A 87 -0.43 2.51 -8.62
N GLN A 88 -1.63 1.92 -8.66
CA GLN A 88 -2.75 2.47 -9.44
C GLN A 88 -3.12 3.88 -9.01
N VAL A 89 -3.21 4.15 -7.70
CA VAL A 89 -3.52 5.50 -7.18
C VAL A 89 -2.45 6.51 -7.58
N LEU A 90 -1.16 6.12 -7.49
CA LEU A 90 -0.04 7.00 -7.85
C LEU A 90 0.02 7.27 -9.35
N VAL A 91 -0.05 6.24 -10.19
CA VAL A 91 -0.02 6.36 -11.66
C VAL A 91 -1.19 7.21 -12.14
N ALA A 92 -2.41 6.89 -11.70
CA ALA A 92 -3.59 7.67 -12.04
C ALA A 92 -3.46 9.14 -11.63
N LYS A 93 -2.87 9.43 -10.46
CA LYS A 93 -2.69 10.81 -9.99
C LYS A 93 -1.61 11.57 -10.76
N TYR A 94 -0.45 10.97 -10.97
CA TYR A 94 0.75 11.67 -11.44
C TYR A 94 1.05 11.49 -12.93
N ALA A 95 0.72 10.33 -13.50
CA ALA A 95 0.90 10.07 -14.93
C ALA A 95 -0.37 10.40 -15.73
N ASP A 96 -1.57 10.05 -15.20
CA ASP A 96 -2.83 10.25 -15.91
C ASP A 96 -3.55 11.54 -15.49
N HIS A 97 -2.93 12.36 -14.64
CA HIS A 97 -3.49 13.63 -14.13
C HIS A 97 -4.89 13.51 -13.53
N LEU A 98 -5.22 12.37 -12.93
CA LEU A 98 -6.51 12.08 -12.35
C LEU A 98 -6.55 12.44 -10.86
N PRO A 99 -7.22 13.54 -10.45
CA PRO A 99 -7.26 13.96 -9.06
C PRO A 99 -7.91 12.90 -8.16
N LEU A 100 -7.52 12.86 -6.89
CA LEU A 100 -8.02 11.86 -5.93
C LEU A 100 -9.55 11.87 -5.78
N TYR A 101 -10.21 13.02 -5.90
CA TYR A 101 -11.67 13.10 -5.84
C TYR A 101 -12.36 12.39 -7.02
N ARG A 102 -11.72 12.36 -8.20
CA ARG A 102 -12.21 11.59 -9.35
C ARG A 102 -11.96 10.11 -9.18
N GLN A 103 -10.80 9.73 -8.64
CA GLN A 103 -10.51 8.33 -8.30
C GLN A 103 -11.50 7.80 -7.25
N GLU A 104 -11.81 8.59 -6.21
CA GLU A 104 -12.87 8.27 -5.23
C GLU A 104 -14.20 7.97 -5.92
N ALA A 105 -14.63 8.83 -6.87
CA ALA A 105 -15.88 8.61 -7.61
C ALA A 105 -15.82 7.40 -8.56
N ILE A 106 -14.65 7.09 -9.15
CA ILE A 106 -14.46 5.90 -9.98
C ILE A 106 -14.57 4.64 -9.13
N PHE A 107 -13.87 4.57 -8.00
CA PHE A 107 -13.89 3.42 -7.09
C PHE A 107 -15.29 3.19 -6.51
N ALA A 108 -16.01 4.26 -6.17
CA ALA A 108 -17.39 4.15 -5.69
C ALA A 108 -18.34 3.52 -6.72
N ARG A 109 -18.14 3.79 -8.03
CA ARG A 109 -18.93 3.12 -9.09
C ARG A 109 -18.65 1.63 -9.19
N GLU A 110 -17.45 1.20 -8.81
CA GLU A 110 -17.06 -0.22 -8.71
C GLU A 110 -17.48 -0.85 -7.37
N GLY A 111 -18.24 -0.12 -6.54
CA GLY A 111 -18.75 -0.60 -5.25
C GLY A 111 -17.74 -0.56 -4.11
N VAL A 112 -16.64 0.18 -4.26
CA VAL A 112 -15.59 0.31 -3.23
C VAL A 112 -15.43 1.76 -2.81
N GLU A 113 -15.77 2.06 -1.56
CA GLU A 113 -15.64 3.40 -1.01
C GLU A 113 -14.27 3.60 -0.37
N ILE A 114 -13.43 4.43 -0.98
CA ILE A 114 -12.12 4.84 -0.47
C ILE A 114 -12.08 6.36 -0.45
N ALA A 115 -12.21 6.94 0.73
CA ALA A 115 -12.21 8.39 0.90
C ALA A 115 -10.92 9.00 0.34
N ARG A 116 -11.04 10.16 -0.33
CA ARG A 116 -9.87 10.91 -0.85
C ARG A 116 -8.83 11.26 0.20
N SER A 117 -9.23 11.43 1.47
CA SER A 117 -8.30 11.65 2.58
C SER A 117 -7.43 10.42 2.85
N THR A 118 -8.01 9.21 2.77
CA THR A 118 -7.28 7.95 2.86
C THR A 118 -6.31 7.79 1.70
N GLN A 119 -6.75 8.07 0.48
CA GLN A 119 -5.88 8.05 -0.71
C GLN A 119 -4.73 9.06 -0.58
N ALA A 120 -4.99 10.26 -0.05
CA ALA A 120 -3.94 11.27 0.19
C ALA A 120 -2.90 10.79 1.21
N GLN A 121 -3.33 10.11 2.28
CA GLN A 121 -2.42 9.49 3.24
C GLN A 121 -1.54 8.41 2.59
N TRP A 122 -2.13 7.56 1.73
CA TRP A 122 -1.38 6.54 1.00
C TRP A 122 -0.32 7.18 0.08
N VAL A 123 -0.70 8.23 -0.64
CA VAL A 123 0.24 8.98 -1.50
C VAL A 123 1.41 9.51 -0.67
N GLY A 124 1.15 10.12 0.49
CA GLY A 124 2.20 10.63 1.37
C GLY A 124 3.13 9.52 1.89
N GLN A 125 2.57 8.38 2.32
CA GLN A 125 3.36 7.24 2.79
C GLN A 125 4.19 6.61 1.66
N CYS A 126 3.63 6.46 0.46
CA CYS A 126 4.38 6.00 -0.69
C CYS A 126 5.52 6.96 -1.06
N GLY A 127 5.29 8.28 -0.97
CA GLY A 127 6.33 9.28 -1.21
C GLY A 127 7.53 9.08 -0.29
N VAL A 128 7.30 8.82 1.00
CA VAL A 128 8.38 8.52 1.96
C VAL A 128 9.12 7.23 1.58
N GLN A 129 8.40 6.18 1.18
CA GLN A 129 9.03 4.90 0.78
C GLN A 129 9.81 4.99 -0.53
N LEU A 130 9.40 5.87 -1.43
CA LEU A 130 10.07 6.11 -2.71
C LEU A 130 11.26 7.08 -2.61
N GLN A 131 11.49 7.72 -1.45
CA GLN A 131 12.56 8.69 -1.28
C GLN A 131 13.95 8.18 -1.69
N PRO A 132 14.36 6.92 -1.40
CA PRO A 132 15.66 6.42 -1.84
C PRO A 132 15.83 6.41 -3.36
N LEU A 133 14.74 6.15 -4.11
CA LEU A 133 14.77 6.20 -5.59
C LEU A 133 14.90 7.65 -6.10
N VAL A 134 14.22 8.59 -5.44
CA VAL A 134 14.32 10.02 -5.74
C VAL A 134 15.74 10.51 -5.49
N ASP A 135 16.36 10.10 -4.39
CA ASP A 135 17.74 10.47 -4.05
C ASP A 135 18.73 9.91 -5.07
N ALA A 136 18.58 8.64 -5.47
CA ALA A 136 19.41 8.03 -6.51
C ALA A 136 19.23 8.72 -7.87
N LEU A 137 17.99 9.06 -8.26
CA LEU A 137 17.71 9.82 -9.48
C LEU A 137 18.34 11.21 -9.43
N ARG A 138 18.24 11.89 -8.30
CA ARG A 138 18.88 13.20 -8.09
C ARG A 138 20.40 13.11 -8.28
N GLU A 139 21.06 12.13 -7.67
CA GLU A 139 22.49 11.92 -7.83
C GLU A 139 22.86 11.66 -9.31
N ALA A 140 22.10 10.82 -10.01
CA ALA A 140 22.31 10.56 -11.42
C ALA A 140 22.16 11.83 -12.28
N LEU A 141 21.12 12.63 -12.05
CA LEU A 141 20.91 13.89 -12.76
C LEU A 141 22.02 14.90 -12.50
N LEU A 142 22.51 15.03 -11.28
CA LEU A 142 23.59 15.94 -10.93
C LEU A 142 24.94 15.58 -11.56
N CYS A 143 25.10 14.36 -12.07
CA CYS A 143 26.28 13.96 -12.86
C CYS A 143 26.18 14.38 -14.34
N CYS A 144 25.04 14.87 -14.82
CA CYS A 144 24.88 15.30 -16.21
C CYS A 144 25.55 16.66 -16.44
N ALA A 145 26.14 16.84 -17.60
CA ALA A 145 26.82 18.09 -17.95
C ALA A 145 25.86 19.29 -18.13
N VAL A 146 24.60 19.00 -18.47
CA VAL A 146 23.56 20.01 -18.68
C VAL A 146 22.29 19.52 -17.96
N LEU A 147 21.66 20.42 -17.21
CA LEU A 147 20.34 20.19 -16.59
C LEU A 147 19.35 21.22 -17.12
N HIS A 148 18.19 20.74 -17.50
CA HIS A 148 17.04 21.56 -17.79
C HIS A 148 16.15 21.61 -16.55
N ALA A 149 15.61 22.79 -16.24
CA ALA A 149 14.67 22.98 -15.14
C ALA A 149 13.46 23.76 -15.63
N ASP A 150 12.28 23.32 -15.25
CA ASP A 150 11.01 23.98 -15.56
C ASP A 150 10.14 24.05 -14.30
N GLU A 151 9.36 25.11 -14.19
CA GLU A 151 8.49 25.36 -13.04
C GLU A 151 7.02 25.44 -13.43
N THR A 152 6.17 24.78 -12.66
CA THR A 152 4.71 24.87 -12.80
C THR A 152 4.10 25.42 -11.51
N PRO A 153 3.35 26.54 -11.58
CA PRO A 153 2.68 27.07 -10.39
C PRO A 153 1.52 26.18 -9.95
N VAL A 154 1.42 25.93 -8.65
CA VAL A 154 0.35 25.14 -8.05
C VAL A 154 -0.25 25.90 -6.85
N ALA A 155 -1.58 25.76 -6.66
CA ALA A 155 -2.24 26.26 -5.46
C ALA A 155 -2.08 25.27 -4.32
N MET A 156 -1.37 25.66 -3.27
CA MET A 156 -1.14 24.85 -2.07
C MET A 156 -2.02 25.38 -0.92
N LEU A 157 -2.67 24.48 -0.19
CA LEU A 157 -3.47 24.85 0.98
C LEU A 157 -2.58 25.48 2.05
N ASP A 158 -3.07 26.57 2.65
CA ASP A 158 -2.44 27.21 3.80
C ASP A 158 -3.26 26.83 5.06
N PRO A 159 -2.84 25.82 5.81
CA PRO A 159 -3.61 25.33 6.95
C PRO A 159 -3.90 26.44 7.98
N GLY A 160 -5.15 26.55 8.39
CA GLY A 160 -5.62 27.56 9.36
C GLY A 160 -5.99 28.92 8.77
N LYS A 161 -5.73 29.19 7.48
CA LYS A 161 -6.07 30.48 6.85
C LYS A 161 -7.26 30.45 5.90
N GLY A 162 -7.82 29.27 5.62
CA GLY A 162 -8.97 29.09 4.74
C GLY A 162 -8.74 29.52 3.29
N LYS A 163 -7.48 29.68 2.86
CA LYS A 163 -7.05 30.06 1.52
C LYS A 163 -5.87 29.25 1.05
N THR A 164 -5.58 29.34 -0.24
CA THR A 164 -4.37 28.76 -0.84
C THR A 164 -3.31 29.83 -1.02
N HIS A 165 -2.05 29.44 -1.05
CA HIS A 165 -0.94 30.25 -1.53
C HIS A 165 -0.33 29.64 -2.79
N LYS A 166 0.34 30.45 -3.60
CA LYS A 166 1.03 30.01 -4.81
C LYS A 166 2.35 29.32 -4.41
N ALA A 167 2.51 28.06 -4.79
CA ALA A 167 3.75 27.30 -4.71
C ALA A 167 4.18 26.89 -6.12
N TYR A 168 5.34 26.26 -6.26
CA TYR A 168 5.88 25.81 -7.54
C TYR A 168 6.35 24.37 -7.45
N LEU A 169 6.01 23.59 -8.46
CA LEU A 169 6.60 22.29 -8.72
C LEU A 169 7.72 22.49 -9.74
N TRP A 170 8.91 22.01 -9.41
CA TRP A 170 10.07 22.03 -10.30
C TRP A 170 10.29 20.67 -10.90
N ALA A 171 10.40 20.60 -12.22
CA ALA A 171 10.83 19.43 -12.96
C ALA A 171 12.26 19.63 -13.44
N TYR A 172 13.10 18.61 -13.24
CA TYR A 172 14.49 18.59 -13.70
C TYR A 172 14.68 17.42 -14.66
N GLY A 173 15.42 17.67 -15.73
CA GLY A 173 15.78 16.67 -16.75
C GLY A 173 17.15 16.92 -17.35
N SER A 174 17.72 15.92 -18.00
CA SER A 174 18.97 15.99 -18.75
C SER A 174 18.75 15.67 -20.22
#